data_1a2cb4a0e0e4d378768167e9678c4a45
#
_entry.id   1a2cb4a0e0e4d378768167e9678c4a45
#
_cell.length_a   1.000
_cell.length_b   1.000
_cell.length_c   1.000
_cell.angle_alpha   90.00
_cell.angle_beta   90.00
_cell.angle_gamma   90.00
#
_symmetry.space_group_name_H-M   'P 1'
#
loop_
_entity.id
_entity.type
_entity.pdbx_description
1 polymer ?
#
loop_
_entity_poly.entity_id
_entity_poly.type
_entity_poly.pdbx_seq_one_letter_code
_entity_poly.pdbx_strand_id
1 'polypeptide(L)'
;TIPFDDVDAISSVVLATEGNGYYWPKRVLEALVLRADRPKDRLALLRVFPSVAGADLGDKLTALEPVLSDWSGQSPAIGELLPDVGRGLISHHAEELAGTSWEVIRSWRRLTGGFGLKRAEIAALVIRRLGPDALLFSGEDWLSLSAEVAPAVSQGALGTGLEHVLHRIGDKIPDEIGDGPWRDAYSAPTGEAESVAGLLWMRLGHPDAAMRWRATHALYELARFDRFDIIDAVVARYDGDGGAYSDPELPLFVL
;
A
#
# COMPACT_ATOMS: atom_id res chain seq x y z
N THR A 1 37.07 10.12 -1.73
CA THR A 1 36.00 10.60 -0.82
C THR A 1 34.75 10.77 -1.66
N ILE A 2 33.65 10.14 -1.30
CA ILE A 2 32.38 10.23 -2.04
C ILE A 2 31.74 11.57 -1.66
N PRO A 3 31.35 12.43 -2.61
CA PRO A 3 30.59 13.64 -2.32
C PRO A 3 29.21 13.29 -1.77
N PHE A 4 28.70 14.05 -0.81
CA PHE A 4 27.39 13.80 -0.20
C PHE A 4 26.19 14.21 -1.06
N ASP A 5 26.40 14.94 -2.15
CA ASP A 5 25.42 15.41 -3.11
C ASP A 5 25.44 14.60 -4.43
N ASP A 6 26.34 13.63 -4.53
CA ASP A 6 26.49 12.76 -5.72
C ASP A 6 25.75 11.43 -5.51
N VAL A 7 24.49 11.40 -5.98
CA VAL A 7 23.63 10.23 -5.87
C VAL A 7 24.19 9.01 -6.61
N ASP A 8 24.82 9.22 -7.76
CA ASP A 8 25.34 8.13 -8.61
C ASP A 8 26.57 7.48 -7.95
N ALA A 9 27.47 8.31 -7.39
CA ALA A 9 28.61 7.79 -6.65
C ALA A 9 28.18 7.04 -5.40
N ILE A 10 27.20 7.54 -4.65
CA ILE A 10 26.65 6.86 -3.48
C ILE A 10 25.99 5.54 -3.89
N SER A 11 25.11 5.56 -4.90
CA SER A 11 24.42 4.37 -5.41
C SER A 11 25.40 3.30 -5.88
N SER A 12 26.46 3.70 -6.60
CA SER A 12 27.50 2.78 -7.08
C SER A 12 28.18 2.02 -5.92
N VAL A 13 28.41 2.70 -4.80
CA VAL A 13 28.99 2.05 -3.61
C VAL A 13 28.01 1.12 -2.93
N VAL A 14 26.74 1.51 -2.81
CA VAL A 14 25.70 0.64 -2.23
C VAL A 14 25.52 -0.60 -3.10
N LEU A 15 25.36 -0.44 -4.42
CA LEU A 15 25.21 -1.53 -5.37
C LEU A 15 26.41 -2.49 -5.40
N ALA A 16 27.63 -1.97 -5.25
CA ALA A 16 28.84 -2.80 -5.16
C ALA A 16 28.84 -3.74 -3.95
N THR A 17 27.96 -3.53 -2.99
CA THR A 17 27.79 -4.40 -1.81
C THR A 17 26.70 -5.47 -2.00
N GLU A 18 25.92 -5.42 -3.09
CA GLU A 18 25.00 -6.48 -3.46
C GLU A 18 25.78 -7.77 -3.67
N GLY A 19 25.52 -8.81 -3.04
CA GLY A 19 26.28 -10.07 -3.11
C GLY A 19 27.21 -10.34 -1.92
N ASN A 20 27.46 -9.35 -1.08
CA ASN A 20 28.22 -9.57 0.17
C ASN A 20 27.34 -9.94 1.37
N GLY A 21 26.01 -10.03 1.16
CA GLY A 21 25.00 -10.40 2.16
C GLY A 21 23.99 -9.27 2.43
N TYR A 22 22.84 -9.68 2.90
CA TYR A 22 21.62 -8.84 3.09
C TYR A 22 21.81 -7.56 3.92
N TYR A 23 22.80 -7.51 4.81
CA TYR A 23 22.99 -6.37 5.72
C TYR A 23 23.95 -5.27 5.21
N TRP A 24 24.64 -5.47 4.10
CA TRP A 24 25.67 -4.53 3.67
C TRP A 24 25.15 -3.20 3.15
N PRO A 25 24.07 -3.11 2.34
CA PRO A 25 23.52 -1.83 1.92
C PRO A 25 23.17 -0.91 3.09
N LYS A 26 22.51 -1.44 4.10
CA LYS A 26 22.19 -0.73 5.34
C LYS A 26 23.43 -0.15 6.03
N ARG A 27 24.49 -0.97 6.21
CA ARG A 27 25.72 -0.54 6.88
C ARG A 27 26.44 0.59 6.13
N VAL A 28 26.42 0.53 4.80
CA VAL A 28 26.98 1.61 3.98
C VAL A 28 26.19 2.90 4.18
N LEU A 29 24.87 2.84 4.16
CA LEU A 29 24.02 4.00 4.39
C LEU A 29 24.20 4.57 5.81
N GLU A 30 24.25 3.74 6.83
CA GLU A 30 24.54 4.15 8.21
C GLU A 30 25.91 4.84 8.32
N ALA A 31 26.95 4.28 7.68
CA ALA A 31 28.28 4.87 7.67
C ALA A 31 28.32 6.22 6.95
N LEU A 32 27.54 6.40 5.87
CA LEU A 32 27.42 7.68 5.17
C LEU A 32 26.74 8.75 6.06
N VAL A 33 25.66 8.38 6.74
CA VAL A 33 24.97 9.27 7.68
C VAL A 33 25.92 9.69 8.82
N LEU A 34 26.64 8.73 9.41
CA LEU A 34 27.60 9.03 10.49
C LEU A 34 28.77 9.91 10.04
N ARG A 35 29.17 9.86 8.78
CA ARG A 35 30.24 10.69 8.22
C ARG A 35 29.80 12.11 7.88
N ALA A 36 28.51 12.36 7.75
CA ALA A 36 27.98 13.70 7.49
C ALA A 36 27.96 14.52 8.79
N ASP A 37 29.13 14.97 9.23
CA ASP A 37 29.32 15.69 10.48
C ASP A 37 29.01 17.19 10.37
N ARG A 38 29.21 17.79 9.18
CA ARG A 38 28.95 19.23 8.93
C ARG A 38 27.51 19.46 8.47
N PRO A 39 26.86 20.57 8.90
CA PRO A 39 25.48 20.87 8.52
C PRO A 39 25.22 20.87 7.01
N LYS A 40 26.16 21.40 6.21
CA LYS A 40 26.06 21.40 4.76
C LYS A 40 26.07 20.00 4.15
N ASP A 41 26.89 19.09 4.71
CA ASP A 41 27.03 17.73 4.22
C ASP A 41 25.78 16.91 4.58
N ARG A 42 25.19 17.16 5.78
CA ARG A 42 23.90 16.59 6.21
C ARG A 42 22.77 16.96 5.27
N LEU A 43 22.64 18.25 4.95
CA LEU A 43 21.60 18.75 4.03
C LEU A 43 21.82 18.22 2.60
N ALA A 44 23.07 18.16 2.14
CA ALA A 44 23.41 17.61 0.83
C ALA A 44 23.01 16.13 0.73
N LEU A 45 23.42 15.32 1.72
CA LEU A 45 23.06 13.90 1.80
C LEU A 45 21.56 13.69 1.83
N LEU A 46 20.82 14.39 2.70
CA LEU A 46 19.37 14.22 2.85
C LEU A 46 18.60 14.50 1.56
N ARG A 47 19.06 15.44 0.72
CA ARG A 47 18.39 15.77 -0.55
C ARG A 47 18.49 14.62 -1.57
N VAL A 48 19.60 13.90 -1.60
CA VAL A 48 19.83 12.82 -2.56
C VAL A 48 19.48 11.45 -1.99
N PHE A 49 19.39 11.30 -0.69
CA PHE A 49 19.20 10.03 0.01
C PHE A 49 17.99 9.21 -0.47
N PRO A 50 16.82 9.80 -0.74
CA PRO A 50 15.67 9.04 -1.25
C PRO A 50 15.96 8.31 -2.54
N SER A 51 16.73 8.90 -3.44
CA SER A 51 17.02 8.37 -4.78
C SER A 51 18.24 7.44 -4.85
N VAL A 52 18.93 7.20 -3.75
CA VAL A 52 20.04 6.23 -3.72
C VAL A 52 19.51 4.83 -4.08
N ALA A 53 20.10 4.20 -5.09
CA ALA A 53 19.75 2.85 -5.52
C ALA A 53 20.47 1.76 -4.69
N GLY A 54 20.00 0.50 -4.78
CA GLY A 54 20.65 -0.66 -4.15
C GLY A 54 20.33 -0.87 -2.66
N ALA A 55 19.35 -0.13 -2.11
CA ALA A 55 18.88 -0.33 -0.73
C ALA A 55 17.35 -0.25 -0.69
N ASP A 56 16.72 -1.11 0.11
CA ASP A 56 15.28 -1.09 0.34
C ASP A 56 14.86 0.06 1.28
N LEU A 57 13.54 0.27 1.36
CA LEU A 57 12.96 1.32 2.22
C LEU A 57 13.31 1.10 3.70
N GLY A 58 13.27 -0.14 4.17
CA GLY A 58 13.55 -0.49 5.56
C GLY A 58 14.98 -0.14 5.98
N ASP A 59 15.95 -0.41 5.11
CA ASP A 59 17.35 -0.06 5.28
C ASP A 59 17.56 1.46 5.31
N LYS A 60 16.94 2.16 4.36
CA LYS A 60 16.99 3.64 4.30
C LYS A 60 16.38 4.28 5.55
N LEU A 61 15.19 3.83 5.96
CA LEU A 61 14.53 4.35 7.16
C LEU A 61 15.36 4.08 8.41
N THR A 62 16.03 2.93 8.48
CA THR A 62 16.90 2.60 9.63
C THR A 62 18.15 3.47 9.64
N ALA A 63 18.80 3.66 8.49
CA ALA A 63 19.98 4.52 8.40
C ALA A 63 19.68 5.99 8.76
N LEU A 64 18.42 6.45 8.58
CA LEU A 64 18.01 7.81 8.94
C LEU A 64 17.56 7.97 10.42
N GLU A 65 17.53 6.91 11.24
CA GLU A 65 17.16 7.04 12.66
C GLU A 65 17.99 8.10 13.42
N PRO A 66 19.33 8.19 13.27
CA PRO A 66 20.11 9.25 13.90
C PRO A 66 19.74 10.66 13.42
N VAL A 67 19.27 10.79 12.16
CA VAL A 67 18.81 12.08 11.62
C VAL A 67 17.55 12.53 12.34
N LEU A 68 16.62 11.62 12.55
CA LEU A 68 15.34 11.89 13.20
C LEU A 68 15.50 12.19 14.69
N SER A 69 16.41 11.47 15.39
CA SER A 69 16.62 11.66 16.82
C SER A 69 17.51 12.88 17.14
N ASP A 70 18.57 13.07 16.39
CA ASP A 70 19.63 14.00 16.79
C ASP A 70 19.69 15.26 15.90
N TRP A 71 19.60 15.09 14.58
CA TRP A 71 19.85 16.22 13.67
C TRP A 71 18.64 17.17 13.58
N SER A 72 17.43 16.65 13.62
CA SER A 72 16.19 17.44 13.52
C SER A 72 16.09 18.46 14.67
N GLY A 73 16.50 18.07 15.87
CA GLY A 73 16.55 18.93 17.04
C GLY A 73 17.67 19.98 17.01
N GLN A 74 18.73 19.75 16.21
CA GLN A 74 19.89 20.64 16.14
C GLN A 74 19.81 21.70 15.02
N SER A 75 18.98 21.47 14.00
CA SER A 75 18.90 22.34 12.81
C SER A 75 17.48 22.47 12.29
N PRO A 76 16.87 23.68 12.36
CA PRO A 76 15.55 23.92 11.77
C PRO A 76 15.49 23.57 10.28
N ALA A 77 16.55 23.84 9.53
CA ALA A 77 16.61 23.53 8.10
C ALA A 77 16.51 22.02 7.80
N ILE A 78 17.00 21.17 8.70
CA ILE A 78 16.82 19.72 8.58
C ILE A 78 15.37 19.36 8.88
N GLY A 79 14.78 19.90 9.94
CA GLY A 79 13.38 19.68 10.28
C GLY A 79 12.41 20.06 9.14
N GLU A 80 12.67 21.18 8.48
CA GLU A 80 11.90 21.64 7.32
C GLU A 80 12.07 20.72 6.09
N LEU A 81 13.24 20.09 5.93
CA LEU A 81 13.52 19.19 4.81
C LEU A 81 12.94 17.78 4.99
N LEU A 82 12.73 17.31 6.23
CA LEU A 82 12.30 15.93 6.51
C LEU A 82 11.01 15.51 5.79
N PRO A 83 9.95 16.32 5.69
CA PRO A 83 8.78 15.96 4.92
C PRO A 83 9.08 15.68 3.45
N ASP A 84 9.97 16.45 2.83
CA ASP A 84 10.36 16.26 1.43
C ASP A 84 11.20 15.00 1.25
N VAL A 85 12.10 14.71 2.19
CA VAL A 85 12.84 13.44 2.23
C VAL A 85 11.86 12.27 2.32
N GLY A 86 10.86 12.34 3.20
CA GLY A 86 9.81 11.33 3.33
C GLY A 86 9.01 11.13 2.04
N ARG A 87 8.59 12.21 1.37
CA ARG A 87 7.91 12.15 0.06
C ARG A 87 8.79 11.52 -1.02
N GLY A 88 10.07 11.86 -1.03
CA GLY A 88 11.06 11.26 -1.92
C GLY A 88 11.19 9.74 -1.69
N LEU A 89 11.30 9.30 -0.44
CA LEU A 89 11.35 7.87 -0.09
C LEU A 89 10.10 7.14 -0.58
N ILE A 90 8.90 7.71 -0.36
CA ILE A 90 7.64 7.13 -0.86
C ILE A 90 7.65 7.03 -2.39
N SER A 91 8.13 8.06 -3.09
CA SER A 91 8.17 8.08 -4.55
C SER A 91 9.05 6.99 -5.14
N HIS A 92 10.16 6.66 -4.48
CA HIS A 92 11.11 5.63 -4.94
C HIS A 92 10.77 4.21 -4.48
N HIS A 93 9.98 4.07 -3.39
CA HIS A 93 9.69 2.80 -2.73
C HIS A 93 8.18 2.56 -2.56
N ALA A 94 7.36 3.09 -3.48
CA ALA A 94 5.91 2.97 -3.38
C ALA A 94 5.43 1.51 -3.36
N GLU A 95 6.09 0.63 -4.12
CA GLU A 95 5.79 -0.80 -4.18
C GLU A 95 5.97 -1.49 -2.83
N GLU A 96 7.02 -1.12 -2.10
CA GLU A 96 7.30 -1.65 -0.76
C GLU A 96 6.31 -1.15 0.31
N LEU A 97 5.55 -0.09 0.00
CA LEU A 97 4.53 0.50 0.88
C LEU A 97 3.12 0.02 0.58
N ALA A 98 2.93 -0.68 -0.54
CA ALA A 98 1.68 -1.34 -0.87
C ALA A 98 1.64 -2.71 -0.17
N GLY A 99 0.57 -2.98 0.56
CA GLY A 99 0.38 -4.25 1.25
C GLY A 99 0.14 -4.10 2.75
N THR A 100 0.02 -5.24 3.41
CA THR A 100 -0.41 -5.34 4.82
C THR A 100 0.62 -6.05 5.70
N SER A 101 1.85 -6.26 5.22
CA SER A 101 2.90 -6.92 6.00
C SER A 101 3.32 -6.09 7.23
N TRP A 102 3.95 -6.75 8.19
CA TRP A 102 4.48 -6.07 9.37
C TRP A 102 5.52 -5.00 9.01
N GLU A 103 6.35 -5.26 8.01
CA GLU A 103 7.37 -4.34 7.50
C GLU A 103 6.73 -3.09 6.93
N VAL A 104 5.65 -3.22 6.16
CA VAL A 104 4.86 -2.10 5.64
C VAL A 104 4.31 -1.24 6.77
N ILE A 105 3.65 -1.87 7.76
CA ILE A 105 3.08 -1.15 8.92
C ILE A 105 4.18 -0.40 9.68
N ARG A 106 5.35 -1.01 9.85
CA ARG A 106 6.50 -0.39 10.51
C ARG A 106 7.02 0.82 9.73
N SER A 107 7.14 0.69 8.40
CA SER A 107 7.58 1.77 7.52
C SER A 107 6.61 2.95 7.55
N TRP A 108 5.30 2.69 7.52
CA TRP A 108 4.28 3.72 7.65
C TRP A 108 4.38 4.48 8.98
N ARG A 109 4.60 3.77 10.11
CA ARG A 109 4.80 4.42 11.43
C ARG A 109 6.02 5.32 11.44
N ARG A 110 7.13 4.90 10.82
CA ARG A 110 8.35 5.72 10.73
C ARG A 110 8.12 6.96 9.88
N LEU A 111 7.46 6.82 8.73
CA LEU A 111 7.13 7.95 7.85
C LEU A 111 6.19 8.96 8.54
N THR A 112 5.20 8.50 9.29
CA THR A 112 4.30 9.41 10.03
C THR A 112 4.99 10.05 11.22
N GLY A 113 5.70 9.29 12.03
CA GLY A 113 6.32 9.79 13.26
C GLY A 113 7.60 10.59 13.06
N GLY A 114 8.45 10.15 12.12
CA GLY A 114 9.76 10.75 11.90
C GLY A 114 9.78 11.87 10.86
N PHE A 115 8.97 11.75 9.81
CA PHE A 115 8.97 12.70 8.68
C PHE A 115 7.75 13.64 8.70
N GLY A 116 6.88 13.54 9.69
CA GLY A 116 5.73 14.43 9.85
C GLY A 116 4.63 14.26 8.79
N LEU A 117 4.63 13.15 8.05
CA LEU A 117 3.63 12.88 7.00
C LEU A 117 2.35 12.31 7.59
N LYS A 118 1.21 12.68 7.03
CA LYS A 118 -0.08 12.09 7.40
C LYS A 118 -0.29 10.76 6.64
N ARG A 119 -0.96 9.80 7.27
CA ARG A 119 -1.26 8.50 6.62
C ARG A 119 -1.96 8.67 5.27
N ALA A 120 -2.97 9.53 5.20
CA ALA A 120 -3.67 9.83 3.95
C ALA A 120 -2.75 10.42 2.86
N GLU A 121 -1.76 11.23 3.26
CA GLU A 121 -0.76 11.78 2.33
C GLU A 121 0.15 10.67 1.78
N ILE A 122 0.63 9.77 2.65
CA ILE A 122 1.44 8.61 2.26
C ILE A 122 0.66 7.75 1.27
N ALA A 123 -0.59 7.37 1.61
CA ALA A 123 -1.44 6.56 0.75
C ALA A 123 -1.70 7.22 -0.61
N ALA A 124 -1.98 8.52 -0.64
CA ALA A 124 -2.20 9.26 -1.89
C ALA A 124 -0.95 9.28 -2.78
N LEU A 125 0.24 9.41 -2.20
CA LEU A 125 1.50 9.35 -2.93
C LEU A 125 1.77 7.96 -3.49
N VAL A 126 1.55 6.90 -2.70
CA VAL A 126 1.67 5.50 -3.12
C VAL A 126 0.72 5.22 -4.27
N ILE A 127 -0.57 5.53 -4.12
CA ILE A 127 -1.59 5.34 -5.17
C ILE A 127 -1.20 6.08 -6.46
N ARG A 128 -0.76 7.33 -6.35
CA ARG A 128 -0.33 8.12 -7.52
C ARG A 128 0.84 7.47 -8.25
N ARG A 129 1.78 6.92 -7.50
CA ARG A 129 2.98 6.29 -8.08
C ARG A 129 2.68 4.95 -8.71
N LEU A 130 1.81 4.14 -8.06
CA LEU A 130 1.47 2.80 -8.51
C LEU A 130 0.30 2.76 -9.51
N GLY A 131 -0.46 3.85 -9.65
CA GLY A 131 -1.62 3.89 -10.53
C GLY A 131 -1.37 3.41 -11.96
N PRO A 132 -0.24 3.74 -12.61
CA PRO A 132 0.11 3.21 -13.94
C PRO A 132 0.27 1.68 -13.97
N ASP A 133 0.72 1.09 -12.86
CA ASP A 133 1.03 -0.33 -12.70
C ASP A 133 0.00 -1.04 -11.81
N ALA A 134 -1.24 -0.53 -11.80
CA ALA A 134 -2.32 -0.97 -10.92
C ALA A 134 -2.60 -2.48 -10.93
N LEU A 135 -2.32 -3.15 -12.05
CA LEU A 135 -2.54 -4.59 -12.22
C LEU A 135 -1.50 -5.47 -11.52
N LEU A 136 -0.39 -4.91 -11.04
CA LEU A 136 0.64 -5.65 -10.31
C LEU A 136 0.28 -5.88 -8.83
N PHE A 137 -0.75 -5.19 -8.34
CA PHE A 137 -1.16 -5.22 -6.93
C PHE A 137 -2.48 -5.94 -6.75
N SER A 138 -2.62 -6.63 -5.63
CA SER A 138 -3.85 -7.33 -5.28
C SER A 138 -4.98 -6.33 -4.97
N GLY A 139 -6.23 -6.79 -5.11
CA GLY A 139 -7.39 -6.00 -4.69
C GLY A 139 -7.35 -5.63 -3.19
N GLU A 140 -6.69 -6.45 -2.35
CA GLU A 140 -6.52 -6.18 -0.92
C GLU A 140 -5.58 -4.99 -0.68
N ASP A 141 -4.48 -4.90 -1.44
CA ASP A 141 -3.54 -3.79 -1.34
C ASP A 141 -4.23 -2.48 -1.71
N TRP A 142 -4.99 -2.48 -2.82
CA TRP A 142 -5.77 -1.32 -3.25
C TRP A 142 -6.85 -0.93 -2.25
N LEU A 143 -7.54 -1.90 -1.66
CA LEU A 143 -8.56 -1.64 -0.64
C LEU A 143 -7.93 -1.00 0.60
N SER A 144 -6.79 -1.52 1.06
CA SER A 144 -6.06 -0.99 2.22
C SER A 144 -5.59 0.45 1.99
N LEU A 145 -5.01 0.73 0.83
CA LEU A 145 -4.59 2.09 0.46
C LEU A 145 -5.78 3.05 0.35
N SER A 146 -6.88 2.59 -0.25
CA SER A 146 -8.10 3.38 -0.41
C SER A 146 -8.73 3.73 0.94
N ALA A 147 -8.73 2.81 1.90
CA ALA A 147 -9.24 3.06 3.24
C ALA A 147 -8.48 4.17 3.98
N GLU A 148 -7.17 4.28 3.76
CA GLU A 148 -6.35 5.34 4.35
C GLU A 148 -6.60 6.73 3.71
N VAL A 149 -6.98 6.76 2.44
CA VAL A 149 -7.24 8.01 1.69
C VAL A 149 -8.69 8.47 1.85
N ALA A 150 -9.64 7.54 1.97
CA ALA A 150 -11.07 7.83 1.99
C ALA A 150 -11.49 8.96 2.96
N PRO A 151 -10.95 9.05 4.20
CA PRO A 151 -11.31 10.14 5.11
C PRO A 151 -10.87 11.54 4.63
N ALA A 152 -9.90 11.62 3.71
CA ALA A 152 -9.35 12.87 3.20
C ALA A 152 -9.91 13.29 1.84
N VAL A 153 -10.72 12.43 1.21
CA VAL A 153 -11.24 12.65 -0.15
C VAL A 153 -12.76 12.84 -0.09
N SER A 154 -13.28 13.80 -0.85
CA SER A 154 -14.73 13.99 -0.93
C SER A 154 -15.42 12.80 -1.59
N GLN A 155 -16.67 12.52 -1.19
CA GLN A 155 -17.48 11.44 -1.77
C GLN A 155 -17.61 11.55 -3.30
N GLY A 156 -17.77 12.78 -3.82
CA GLY A 156 -17.83 13.02 -5.27
C GLY A 156 -16.53 12.67 -5.99
N ALA A 157 -15.37 13.01 -5.40
CA ALA A 157 -14.08 12.68 -5.99
C ALA A 157 -13.79 11.16 -5.96
N LEU A 158 -14.25 10.46 -4.92
CA LEU A 158 -14.18 8.99 -4.87
C LEU A 158 -15.05 8.35 -5.94
N GLY A 159 -16.30 8.82 -6.13
CA GLY A 159 -17.20 8.34 -7.17
C GLY A 159 -16.60 8.52 -8.57
N THR A 160 -16.13 9.73 -8.89
CA THR A 160 -15.48 10.01 -10.18
C THR A 160 -14.23 9.16 -10.40
N GLY A 161 -13.42 8.97 -9.35
CA GLY A 161 -12.23 8.11 -9.42
C GLY A 161 -12.59 6.65 -9.70
N LEU A 162 -13.61 6.13 -9.03
CA LEU A 162 -14.11 4.77 -9.24
C LEU A 162 -14.65 4.58 -10.66
N GLU A 163 -15.50 5.50 -11.13
CA GLU A 163 -16.02 5.48 -12.50
C GLU A 163 -14.91 5.47 -13.54
N HIS A 164 -13.87 6.29 -13.34
CA HIS A 164 -12.71 6.32 -14.24
C HIS A 164 -11.95 4.99 -14.26
N VAL A 165 -11.72 4.39 -13.08
CA VAL A 165 -11.04 3.08 -12.97
C VAL A 165 -11.88 1.98 -13.63
N LEU A 166 -13.18 1.93 -13.36
CA LEU A 166 -14.08 0.94 -13.95
C LEU A 166 -14.13 1.07 -15.46
N HIS A 167 -14.18 2.29 -15.99
CA HIS A 167 -14.13 2.54 -17.45
C HIS A 167 -12.83 2.03 -18.05
N ARG A 168 -11.67 2.34 -17.46
CA ARG A 168 -10.36 1.85 -17.92
C ARG A 168 -10.20 0.34 -17.85
N ILE A 169 -10.80 -0.31 -16.86
CA ILE A 169 -10.80 -1.78 -16.75
C ILE A 169 -11.71 -2.34 -17.85
N GLY A 170 -12.89 -1.76 -18.03
CA GLY A 170 -13.84 -2.15 -19.09
C GLY A 170 -13.20 -2.11 -20.48
N ASP A 171 -12.43 -1.07 -20.77
CA ASP A 171 -11.72 -0.92 -22.06
C ASP A 171 -10.65 -2.03 -22.30
N LYS A 172 -10.19 -2.69 -21.25
CA LYS A 172 -9.18 -3.76 -21.32
C LYS A 172 -9.76 -5.17 -21.30
N ILE A 173 -11.02 -5.31 -20.92
CA ILE A 173 -11.71 -6.60 -20.92
C ILE A 173 -12.32 -6.79 -22.29
N PRO A 174 -11.99 -7.86 -23.05
CA PRO A 174 -12.65 -8.16 -24.30
C PRO A 174 -14.18 -8.23 -24.12
N ASP A 175 -14.91 -7.68 -25.08
CA ASP A 175 -16.39 -7.64 -25.05
C ASP A 175 -17.00 -9.03 -24.87
N GLU A 176 -16.33 -10.07 -25.40
CA GLU A 176 -16.76 -11.46 -25.28
C GLU A 176 -16.74 -11.99 -23.82
N ILE A 177 -15.88 -11.41 -22.98
CA ILE A 177 -15.83 -11.76 -21.54
C ILE A 177 -16.91 -10.93 -20.77
N GLY A 178 -17.27 -9.75 -21.28
CA GLY A 178 -18.23 -8.84 -20.66
C GLY A 178 -19.69 -9.27 -20.77
N ASP A 179 -20.04 -10.13 -21.73
CA ASP A 179 -21.42 -10.48 -22.06
C ASP A 179 -21.88 -11.84 -21.49
N GLY A 180 -21.17 -12.34 -20.47
CA GLY A 180 -21.58 -13.57 -19.78
C GLY A 180 -22.80 -13.39 -18.87
N PRO A 181 -23.47 -14.48 -18.49
CA PRO A 181 -24.64 -14.47 -17.61
C PRO A 181 -24.38 -13.86 -16.23
N TRP A 182 -23.15 -13.69 -15.84
CA TRP A 182 -22.75 -13.04 -14.60
C TRP A 182 -23.01 -11.52 -14.59
N ARG A 183 -23.25 -10.89 -15.75
CA ARG A 183 -23.56 -9.46 -15.85
C ARG A 183 -24.91 -9.12 -15.21
N ASP A 184 -25.90 -10.00 -15.32
CA ASP A 184 -27.22 -9.86 -14.70
C ASP A 184 -27.20 -10.16 -13.21
N ALA A 185 -26.28 -11.03 -12.76
CA ALA A 185 -26.09 -11.36 -11.35
C ALA A 185 -25.35 -10.25 -10.55
N TYR A 186 -24.66 -9.34 -11.24
CA TYR A 186 -23.95 -8.21 -10.64
C TYR A 186 -24.68 -6.88 -10.87
N SER A 187 -25.96 -6.82 -10.60
CA SER A 187 -26.65 -5.54 -10.45
C SER A 187 -25.94 -4.73 -9.35
N ALA A 188 -25.78 -3.44 -9.60
CA ALA A 188 -25.14 -2.55 -8.61
C ALA A 188 -25.81 -2.72 -7.24
N PRO A 189 -25.04 -2.92 -6.16
CA PRO A 189 -25.62 -3.08 -4.85
C PRO A 189 -26.43 -1.84 -4.47
N THR A 190 -27.63 -2.04 -3.96
CA THR A 190 -28.59 -0.96 -3.63
C THR A 190 -28.36 -0.39 -2.23
N GLY A 191 -27.50 -1.04 -1.42
CA GLY A 191 -27.24 -0.63 -0.05
C GLY A 191 -25.89 -1.10 0.51
N GLU A 192 -25.57 -0.60 1.71
CA GLU A 192 -24.34 -0.94 2.43
C GLU A 192 -24.24 -2.46 2.72
N ALA A 193 -25.34 -3.07 3.20
CA ALA A 193 -25.37 -4.49 3.51
C ALA A 193 -25.09 -5.36 2.29
N GLU A 194 -25.68 -5.05 1.14
CA GLU A 194 -25.46 -5.76 -0.12
C GLU A 194 -24.03 -5.56 -0.66
N SER A 195 -23.45 -4.36 -0.48
CA SER A 195 -22.08 -4.06 -0.89
C SER A 195 -21.08 -4.88 -0.08
N VAL A 196 -21.24 -4.91 1.24
CA VAL A 196 -20.38 -5.70 2.14
C VAL A 196 -20.58 -7.20 1.90
N ALA A 197 -21.80 -7.65 1.71
CA ALA A 197 -22.12 -9.04 1.39
C ALA A 197 -21.45 -9.49 0.08
N GLY A 198 -21.45 -8.65 -0.95
CA GLY A 198 -20.77 -8.94 -2.22
C GLY A 198 -19.26 -9.11 -2.06
N LEU A 199 -18.63 -8.26 -1.26
CA LEU A 199 -17.21 -8.34 -0.94
C LEU A 199 -16.87 -9.62 -0.16
N LEU A 200 -17.67 -9.96 0.85
CA LEU A 200 -17.50 -11.18 1.63
C LEU A 200 -17.71 -12.43 0.77
N TRP A 201 -18.76 -12.46 -0.06
CA TRP A 201 -19.05 -13.55 -0.98
C TRP A 201 -17.88 -13.83 -1.92
N MET A 202 -17.30 -12.80 -2.52
CA MET A 202 -16.13 -12.92 -3.37
C MET A 202 -14.92 -13.51 -2.63
N ARG A 203 -14.74 -13.17 -1.35
CA ARG A 203 -13.63 -13.68 -0.53
C ARG A 203 -13.86 -15.09 -0.01
N LEU A 204 -15.11 -15.48 0.22
CA LEU A 204 -15.46 -16.85 0.59
C LEU A 204 -15.13 -17.86 -0.52
N GLY A 205 -15.29 -17.45 -1.79
CA GLY A 205 -14.89 -18.25 -2.95
C GLY A 205 -13.42 -18.12 -3.36
N HIS A 206 -12.58 -17.40 -2.61
CA HIS A 206 -11.21 -17.14 -3.01
C HIS A 206 -10.34 -18.39 -3.02
N PRO A 207 -9.45 -18.62 -4.03
CA PRO A 207 -8.56 -19.79 -4.07
C PRO A 207 -7.64 -19.91 -2.86
N ASP A 208 -7.19 -18.79 -2.29
CA ASP A 208 -6.35 -18.75 -1.09
C ASP A 208 -7.18 -19.05 0.17
N ALA A 209 -6.78 -20.11 0.89
CA ALA A 209 -7.42 -20.52 2.13
C ALA A 209 -7.35 -19.45 3.24
N ALA A 210 -6.30 -18.64 3.29
CA ALA A 210 -6.18 -17.57 4.29
C ALA A 210 -7.22 -16.47 4.05
N MET A 211 -7.53 -16.16 2.78
CA MET A 211 -8.57 -15.21 2.42
C MET A 211 -9.96 -15.70 2.79
N ARG A 212 -10.27 -16.98 2.50
CA ARG A 212 -11.54 -17.61 2.93
C ARG A 212 -11.68 -17.57 4.44
N TRP A 213 -10.62 -17.93 5.17
CA TRP A 213 -10.61 -17.93 6.63
C TRP A 213 -10.89 -16.54 7.21
N ARG A 214 -10.29 -15.48 6.65
CA ARG A 214 -10.56 -14.10 7.06
C ARG A 214 -12.00 -13.69 6.80
N ALA A 215 -12.58 -14.09 5.68
CA ALA A 215 -13.98 -13.82 5.37
C ALA A 215 -14.93 -14.53 6.35
N THR A 216 -14.64 -15.79 6.72
CA THR A 216 -15.40 -16.53 7.74
C THR A 216 -15.33 -15.85 9.11
N HIS A 217 -14.15 -15.39 9.51
CA HIS A 217 -14.02 -14.60 10.74
C HIS A 217 -14.79 -13.30 10.70
N ALA A 218 -14.82 -12.63 9.55
CA ALA A 218 -15.61 -11.40 9.40
C ALA A 218 -17.12 -11.68 9.57
N LEU A 219 -17.64 -12.78 9.01
CA LEU A 219 -19.02 -13.21 9.23
C LEU A 219 -19.31 -13.48 10.71
N TYR A 220 -18.40 -14.17 11.39
CA TYR A 220 -18.53 -14.43 12.83
C TYR A 220 -18.59 -13.11 13.63
N GLU A 221 -17.72 -12.16 13.33
CA GLU A 221 -17.74 -10.85 14.00
C GLU A 221 -19.02 -10.06 13.68
N LEU A 222 -19.50 -10.09 12.43
CA LEU A 222 -20.78 -9.47 12.05
C LEU A 222 -21.95 -10.05 12.86
N ALA A 223 -21.98 -11.37 13.08
CA ALA A 223 -22.97 -12.01 13.93
C ALA A 223 -22.86 -11.53 15.40
N ARG A 224 -21.65 -11.35 15.91
CA ARG A 224 -21.42 -10.81 17.26
C ARG A 224 -21.87 -9.34 17.44
N PHE A 225 -21.90 -8.60 16.35
CA PHE A 225 -22.35 -7.20 16.32
C PHE A 225 -23.81 -7.07 15.85
N ASP A 226 -24.57 -8.17 15.85
CA ASP A 226 -25.99 -8.23 15.43
C ASP A 226 -26.24 -7.69 13.99
N ARG A 227 -25.20 -7.70 13.11
CA ARG A 227 -25.32 -7.27 11.71
C ARG A 227 -25.85 -8.42 10.83
N PHE A 228 -27.00 -8.98 11.23
CA PHE A 228 -27.67 -10.05 10.50
C PHE A 228 -28.16 -9.61 9.13
N ASP A 229 -28.40 -8.31 8.92
CA ASP A 229 -28.71 -7.71 7.62
C ASP A 229 -27.66 -8.04 6.55
N ILE A 230 -26.37 -8.03 6.92
CA ILE A 230 -25.26 -8.35 6.02
C ILE A 230 -25.18 -9.88 5.81
N ILE A 231 -25.36 -10.65 6.87
CA ILE A 231 -25.33 -12.13 6.81
C ILE A 231 -26.45 -12.64 5.91
N ASP A 232 -27.67 -12.13 6.08
CA ASP A 232 -28.84 -12.49 5.24
C ASP A 232 -28.56 -12.12 3.77
N ALA A 233 -27.91 -10.99 3.51
CA ALA A 233 -27.53 -10.61 2.15
C ALA A 233 -26.42 -11.51 1.57
N VAL A 234 -25.51 -12.06 2.39
CA VAL A 234 -24.55 -13.10 1.96
C VAL A 234 -25.24 -14.40 1.61
N VAL A 235 -26.17 -14.85 2.48
CA VAL A 235 -26.95 -16.08 2.27
C VAL A 235 -27.83 -15.98 1.00
N ALA A 236 -28.46 -14.82 0.78
CA ALA A 236 -29.27 -14.59 -0.42
C ALA A 236 -28.48 -14.74 -1.73
N ARG A 237 -27.17 -14.54 -1.70
CA ARG A 237 -26.29 -14.74 -2.87
C ARG A 237 -26.01 -16.20 -3.18
N TYR A 238 -26.24 -17.11 -2.24
CA TYR A 238 -26.07 -18.55 -2.43
C TYR A 238 -27.05 -19.15 -3.45
N ASP A 239 -28.28 -18.63 -3.49
CA ASP A 239 -29.32 -19.10 -4.44
C ASP A 239 -29.14 -18.51 -5.84
N GLY A 240 -28.19 -17.61 -6.07
CA GLY A 240 -27.83 -17.05 -7.36
C GLY A 240 -26.74 -17.86 -8.06
N ASP A 241 -26.68 -17.78 -9.38
CA ASP A 241 -25.58 -18.34 -10.16
C ASP A 241 -24.24 -17.86 -9.63
N GLY A 242 -23.40 -18.82 -9.27
CA GLY A 242 -22.16 -18.62 -8.51
C GLY A 242 -21.29 -17.49 -9.03
N GLY A 243 -20.73 -16.73 -8.12
CA GLY A 243 -19.85 -15.60 -8.36
C GLY A 243 -18.62 -15.91 -9.22
N ALA A 244 -17.72 -14.95 -9.38
CA ALA A 244 -16.53 -15.00 -10.24
C ALA A 244 -15.64 -16.25 -10.07
N TYR A 245 -15.81 -16.98 -8.99
CA TYR A 245 -15.22 -18.29 -8.74
C TYR A 245 -16.34 -19.32 -8.75
N SER A 246 -16.54 -19.95 -9.88
CA SER A 246 -17.64 -20.91 -10.14
C SER A 246 -17.47 -22.28 -9.48
N ASP A 247 -16.87 -22.36 -8.31
CA ASP A 247 -16.87 -23.58 -7.51
C ASP A 247 -18.04 -23.54 -6.51
N PRO A 248 -19.16 -24.22 -6.82
CA PRO A 248 -20.36 -24.19 -5.97
C PRO A 248 -20.15 -24.87 -4.62
N GLU A 249 -19.06 -25.63 -4.45
CA GLU A 249 -18.78 -26.32 -3.20
C GLU A 249 -18.04 -25.42 -2.19
N LEU A 250 -17.31 -24.40 -2.65
CA LEU A 250 -16.54 -23.52 -1.76
C LEU A 250 -17.42 -22.74 -0.76
N PRO A 251 -18.59 -22.20 -1.13
CA PRO A 251 -19.49 -21.55 -0.17
C PRO A 251 -20.06 -22.49 0.88
N LEU A 252 -20.26 -23.78 0.54
CA LEU A 252 -20.82 -24.80 1.45
C LEU A 252 -19.89 -25.14 2.62
N PHE A 253 -18.59 -24.94 2.47
CA PHE A 253 -17.63 -25.17 3.57
C PHE A 253 -17.60 -24.05 4.60
N VAL A 254 -18.33 -22.98 4.38
CA VAL A 254 -18.28 -21.75 5.17
C VAL A 254 -19.60 -21.46 5.88
N LEU A 255 -20.71 -22.03 5.41
CA LEU A 255 -22.03 -21.99 6.04
C LEU A 255 -22.23 -23.18 6.96
#